data_5df235f76ba7f5c443ee9bfb00b11e78
#
_entry.id   5df235f76ba7f5c443ee9bfb00b11e78
#
_cell.length_a   1.000
_cell.length_b   1.000
_cell.length_c   1.000
_cell.angle_alpha   90.00
_cell.angle_beta   90.00
_cell.angle_gamma   90.00
#
_symmetry.space_group_name_H-M   'P 1'
#
loop_
_entity.id
_entity.type
_entity.pdbx_description
1 polymer ?
#
loop_
_entity_poly.entity_id
_entity_poly.type
_entity_poly.pdbx_seq_one_letter_code
_entity_poly.pdbx_strand_id
1 'polypeptide(L)'
;GNVGKDPDIHYFEADQAVAQVSLATTEKGYTLPNGTQVPDHTDWHNLVFYRGLAKVVEKYVHKGDRLYVEGRIRYRSYDDKQGRRQYITEIYVDNMEMLGTRPATKEQ
;
A
#
# COMPACT_ATOMS: atom_id res chain seq x y z
N GLY A 1 4.20 -6.70 -0.06
CA GLY A 1 2.99 -6.95 0.71
C GLY A 1 1.77 -7.17 -0.16
N ASN A 2 0.62 -7.15 0.48
CA ASN A 2 -0.64 -7.39 -0.21
C ASN A 2 -1.51 -6.15 -0.18
N VAL A 3 -2.20 -5.90 -1.29
CA VAL A 3 -3.07 -4.73 -1.42
C VAL A 3 -4.33 -4.96 -0.59
N GLY A 4 -4.65 -4.01 0.29
CA GLY A 4 -5.74 -4.19 1.24
C GLY A 4 -7.11 -3.80 0.72
N LYS A 5 -7.15 -2.93 -0.28
CA LYS A 5 -8.39 -2.52 -0.91
C LYS A 5 -8.06 -2.00 -2.29
N ASP A 6 -9.06 -1.86 -3.13
CA ASP A 6 -8.83 -1.37 -4.47
C ASP A 6 -8.22 0.02 -4.43
N PRO A 7 -7.29 0.33 -5.34
CA PRO A 7 -6.62 1.63 -5.33
C PRO A 7 -7.59 2.80 -5.57
N ASP A 8 -7.27 3.94 -4.95
CA ASP A 8 -7.98 5.17 -5.21
C ASP A 8 -7.18 5.96 -6.24
N ILE A 9 -7.81 6.31 -7.34
CA ILE A 9 -7.14 7.01 -8.43
C ILE A 9 -7.74 8.41 -8.56
N HIS A 10 -6.85 9.40 -8.58
CA HIS A 10 -7.27 10.80 -8.75
C HIS A 10 -6.58 11.38 -9.96
N TYR A 11 -7.35 12.09 -10.77
CA TYR A 11 -6.81 12.80 -11.93
C TYR A 11 -6.89 14.29 -11.66
N PHE A 12 -5.75 14.97 -11.79
CA PHE A 12 -5.72 16.41 -11.55
C PHE A 12 -5.87 17.18 -12.83
N GLU A 13 -5.19 16.75 -13.86
CA GLU A 13 -5.26 17.36 -15.18
C GLU A 13 -5.19 16.22 -16.17
N ALA A 14 -5.24 16.56 -17.43
CA ALA A 14 -5.46 15.59 -18.49
C ALA A 14 -4.70 14.29 -18.30
N ASP A 15 -3.41 14.35 -17.99
CA ASP A 15 -2.63 13.14 -17.86
C ASP A 15 -1.98 12.99 -16.50
N GLN A 16 -2.39 13.76 -15.54
CA GLN A 16 -1.78 13.74 -14.22
C GLN A 16 -2.60 12.86 -13.29
N ALA A 17 -2.15 11.68 -13.10
CA ALA A 17 -2.84 10.73 -12.23
C ALA A 17 -2.01 10.47 -10.98
N VAL A 18 -2.69 10.30 -9.85
CA VAL A 18 -2.08 9.88 -8.60
C VAL A 18 -2.91 8.74 -8.06
N ALA A 19 -2.25 7.65 -7.74
CA ALA A 19 -2.91 6.48 -7.16
C ALA A 19 -2.48 6.33 -5.71
N GLN A 20 -3.45 6.02 -4.86
CA GLN A 20 -3.20 5.75 -3.45
C GLN A 20 -3.58 4.32 -3.17
N VAL A 21 -2.67 3.59 -2.55
CA VAL A 21 -2.84 2.17 -2.28
C VAL A 21 -2.48 1.88 -0.84
N SER A 22 -3.30 1.09 -0.17
CA SER A 22 -2.97 0.59 1.16
C SER A 22 -2.35 -0.79 1.00
N LEU A 23 -1.14 -0.95 1.49
CA LEU A 23 -0.40 -2.20 1.37
C LEU A 23 -0.12 -2.75 2.75
N ALA A 24 -0.42 -4.01 2.96
CA ALA A 24 -0.20 -4.67 4.24
C ALA A 24 1.03 -5.54 4.15
N THR A 25 1.94 -5.38 5.12
CA THR A 25 3.06 -6.31 5.29
C THR A 25 2.88 -7.01 6.62
N THR A 26 3.13 -8.31 6.63
CA THR A 26 2.89 -9.11 7.81
C THR A 26 4.15 -9.85 8.21
N GLU A 27 4.49 -9.76 9.51
CA GLU A 27 5.54 -10.56 10.07
C GLU A 27 4.89 -11.73 10.79
N LYS A 28 5.35 -12.92 10.48
CA LYS A 28 4.82 -14.11 11.12
C LYS A 28 5.19 -14.14 12.59
N GLY A 29 4.21 -14.50 13.41
CA GLY A 29 4.47 -14.73 14.81
C GLY A 29 5.31 -15.98 15.03
N TYR A 30 5.73 -16.18 16.25
CA TYR A 30 6.58 -17.32 16.59
C TYR A 30 6.42 -17.63 18.07
N THR A 31 7.01 -18.74 18.48
CA THR A 31 6.96 -19.18 19.87
C THR A 31 8.35 -19.04 20.46
N LEU A 32 8.43 -18.35 21.60
CA LEU A 32 9.70 -18.21 22.30
C LEU A 32 10.06 -19.51 23.00
N PRO A 33 11.34 -19.68 23.36
CA PRO A 33 11.76 -20.90 24.05
C PRO A 33 11.01 -21.17 25.35
N ASN A 34 10.52 -20.11 26.01
CA ASN A 34 9.81 -20.28 27.27
C ASN A 34 8.32 -20.57 27.05
N GLY A 35 7.90 -20.81 25.81
CA GLY A 35 6.50 -21.13 25.52
C GLY A 35 5.61 -19.94 25.24
N THR A 36 6.11 -18.73 25.39
CA THR A 36 5.32 -17.54 25.09
C THR A 36 5.12 -17.42 23.59
N GLN A 37 3.90 -17.15 23.18
CA GLN A 37 3.59 -17.00 21.77
C GLN A 37 3.60 -15.53 21.38
N VAL A 38 4.32 -15.19 20.30
CA VAL A 38 4.32 -13.86 19.74
C VAL A 38 3.44 -13.90 18.52
N PRO A 39 2.36 -13.12 18.49
CA PRO A 39 1.40 -13.20 17.38
C PRO A 39 1.94 -12.56 16.11
N ASP A 40 1.24 -12.81 15.00
CA ASP A 40 1.55 -12.14 13.75
C ASP A 40 1.36 -10.65 13.92
N HIS A 41 2.17 -9.88 13.21
CA HIS A 41 2.10 -8.44 13.25
C HIS A 41 1.93 -7.91 11.83
N THR A 42 0.91 -7.08 11.62
CA THR A 42 0.62 -6.51 10.31
C THR A 42 0.73 -5.00 10.38
N ASP A 43 1.52 -4.44 9.46
CA ASP A 43 1.62 -2.99 9.31
C ASP A 43 0.95 -2.58 8.01
N TRP A 44 0.28 -1.44 8.04
CA TRP A 44 -0.37 -0.88 6.87
C TRP A 44 0.42 0.31 6.37
N HIS A 45 0.71 0.30 5.08
CA HIS A 45 1.52 1.35 4.47
C HIS A 45 0.68 2.11 3.45
N ASN A 46 0.80 3.42 3.46
CA ASN A 46 0.13 4.27 2.49
C ASN A 46 1.09 4.53 1.34
N LEU A 47 0.76 4.02 0.17
CA LEU A 47 1.60 4.15 -1.01
C LEU A 47 1.02 5.20 -1.93
N VAL A 48 1.89 6.01 -2.53
CA VAL A 48 1.48 7.03 -3.49
C VAL A 48 2.24 6.76 -4.79
N PHE A 49 1.50 6.63 -5.87
CA PHE A 49 2.06 6.40 -7.20
C PHE A 49 1.73 7.58 -8.08
N TYR A 50 2.67 8.00 -8.92
CA TYR A 50 2.48 9.14 -9.79
C TYR A 50 2.63 8.78 -11.25
N ARG A 51 1.98 9.51 -12.10
CA ARG A 51 2.19 9.47 -13.55
C ARG A 51 2.04 8.06 -14.13
N GLY A 52 3.06 7.58 -14.81
CA GLY A 52 2.98 6.28 -15.45
C GLY A 52 2.70 5.15 -14.48
N LEU A 53 3.30 5.17 -13.30
CA LEU A 53 3.04 4.13 -12.30
C LEU A 53 1.60 4.18 -11.83
N ALA A 54 1.02 5.38 -11.69
CA ALA A 54 -0.37 5.50 -11.29
C ALA A 54 -1.29 4.86 -12.33
N LYS A 55 -0.96 5.00 -13.59
CA LYS A 55 -1.75 4.39 -14.66
C LYS A 55 -1.62 2.87 -14.66
N VAL A 56 -0.45 2.36 -14.35
CA VAL A 56 -0.26 0.92 -14.21
C VAL A 56 -1.08 0.39 -13.05
N VAL A 57 -1.09 1.11 -11.92
CA VAL A 57 -1.86 0.72 -10.77
C VAL A 57 -3.35 0.69 -11.13
N GLU A 58 -3.81 1.73 -11.80
CA GLU A 58 -5.22 1.80 -12.19
C GLU A 58 -5.63 0.60 -13.04
N LYS A 59 -4.73 0.20 -13.93
CA LYS A 59 -5.06 -0.82 -14.91
C LYS A 59 -4.94 -2.23 -14.37
N TYR A 60 -3.96 -2.49 -13.51
CA TYR A 60 -3.60 -3.85 -13.17
C TYR A 60 -3.69 -4.21 -11.70
N VAL A 61 -3.69 -3.24 -10.79
CA VAL A 61 -3.62 -3.54 -9.36
C VAL A 61 -5.01 -3.58 -8.76
N HIS A 62 -5.28 -4.64 -8.01
CA HIS A 62 -6.58 -4.84 -7.37
C HIS A 62 -6.37 -5.32 -5.94
N LYS A 63 -7.43 -5.22 -5.17
CA LYS A 63 -7.43 -5.73 -3.80
C LYS A 63 -6.97 -7.18 -3.78
N GLY A 64 -6.05 -7.49 -2.90
CA GLY A 64 -5.53 -8.84 -2.74
C GLY A 64 -4.28 -9.13 -3.54
N ASP A 65 -3.92 -8.28 -4.48
CA ASP A 65 -2.71 -8.49 -5.27
C ASP A 65 -1.49 -8.35 -4.40
N ARG A 66 -0.43 -9.04 -4.80
CA ARG A 66 0.84 -8.96 -4.10
C ARG A 66 1.78 -8.08 -4.89
N LEU A 67 2.38 -7.12 -4.21
CA LEU A 67 3.26 -6.15 -4.85
C LEU A 67 4.60 -6.07 -4.14
N TYR A 68 5.64 -5.81 -4.91
CA TYR A 68 6.93 -5.36 -4.42
C TYR A 68 7.07 -3.90 -4.81
N VAL A 69 7.38 -3.04 -3.86
CA VAL A 69 7.55 -1.62 -4.13
C VAL A 69 8.81 -1.11 -3.48
N GLU A 70 9.41 -0.11 -4.12
CA GLU A 70 10.54 0.63 -3.59
C GLU A 70 10.18 2.09 -3.67
N GLY A 71 10.50 2.83 -2.62
CA GLY A 71 10.18 4.23 -2.66
C GLY A 71 10.79 4.98 -1.49
N ARG A 72 10.35 6.22 -1.34
CA ARG A 72 10.86 7.13 -0.32
C ARG A 72 9.77 7.41 0.67
N ILE A 73 10.13 7.40 1.95
CA ILE A 73 9.18 7.74 3.00
C ILE A 73 9.06 9.24 3.06
N ARG A 74 7.82 9.72 3.07
CA ARG A 74 7.52 11.14 3.19
C ARG A 74 6.55 11.36 4.32
N TYR A 75 6.76 12.43 5.04
CA TYR A 75 5.87 12.84 6.13
C TYR A 75 5.21 14.13 5.73
N ARG A 76 3.92 14.24 5.99
CA ARG A 76 3.24 15.51 5.81
C ARG A 76 2.22 15.69 6.92
N SER A 77 1.75 16.92 7.08
CA SER A 77 0.76 17.21 8.07
C SER A 77 -0.36 17.99 7.45
N TYR A 78 -1.51 17.90 8.07
CA TYR A 78 -2.66 18.68 7.65
C TYR A 78 -3.52 18.96 8.89
N ASP A 79 -4.37 19.97 8.79
CA ASP A 79 -5.28 20.30 9.86
C ASP A 79 -6.61 19.61 9.56
N ASP A 80 -7.15 18.89 10.55
CA ASP A 80 -8.42 18.23 10.36
C ASP A 80 -9.55 19.24 10.58
N LYS A 81 -10.80 18.77 10.50
CA LYS A 81 -11.94 19.64 10.61
C LYS A 81 -12.08 20.29 11.97
N GLN A 82 -11.43 19.72 12.98
CA GLN A 82 -11.49 20.25 14.32
C GLN A 82 -10.31 21.15 14.64
N GLY A 83 -9.48 21.45 13.64
CA GLY A 83 -8.32 22.30 13.84
C GLY A 83 -7.11 21.61 14.43
N ARG A 84 -7.14 20.29 14.52
CA ARG A 84 -6.01 19.56 15.07
C ARG A 84 -5.04 19.21 13.97
N ARG A 85 -3.75 19.29 14.28
CA ARG A 85 -2.72 18.92 13.33
C ARG A 85 -2.62 17.40 13.27
N GLN A 86 -2.78 16.84 12.08
CA GLN A 86 -2.65 15.42 11.85
C GLN A 86 -1.42 15.17 11.02
N TYR A 87 -0.75 14.04 11.30
CA TYR A 87 0.45 13.67 10.58
C TYR A 87 0.20 12.37 9.83
N ILE A 88 0.72 12.28 8.62
CA ILE A 88 0.56 11.10 7.82
C ILE A 88 1.91 10.71 7.24
N THR A 89 2.19 9.42 7.24
CA THR A 89 3.41 8.87 6.66
C THR A 89 3.03 8.15 5.39
N GLU A 90 3.69 8.50 4.29
CA GLU A 90 3.41 7.91 3.00
C GLU A 90 4.70 7.43 2.37
N ILE A 91 4.60 6.45 1.49
CA ILE A 91 5.73 5.99 0.70
C ILE A 91 5.47 6.39 -0.74
N TYR A 92 6.33 7.24 -1.28
CA TYR A 92 6.23 7.68 -2.67
C TYR A 92 7.01 6.67 -3.49
N VAL A 93 6.30 5.91 -4.29
CA VAL A 93 6.86 4.74 -4.95
C VAL A 93 7.66 5.14 -6.18
N ASP A 94 8.90 4.65 -6.24
CA ASP A 94 9.78 4.88 -7.39
C ASP A 94 9.78 3.68 -8.32
N ASN A 95 9.53 2.49 -7.81
CA ASN A 95 9.54 1.27 -8.60
C ASN A 95 8.56 0.26 -8.03
N MET A 96 7.90 -0.47 -8.90
CA MET A 96 6.91 -1.45 -8.49
C MET A 96 6.99 -2.68 -9.37
N GLU A 97 6.82 -3.85 -8.75
CA GLU A 97 6.69 -5.10 -9.50
C GLU A 97 5.48 -5.84 -8.97
N MET A 98 4.69 -6.38 -9.88
CA MET A 98 3.55 -7.19 -9.50
C MET A 98 4.04 -8.62 -9.32
N LEU A 99 3.77 -9.19 -8.15
CA LEU A 99 4.22 -10.54 -7.83
C LEU A 99 3.12 -11.58 -8.06
N GLY A 100 2.02 -11.13 -8.65
CA GLY A 100 0.94 -12.04 -8.99
C GLY A 100 -0.25 -11.88 -8.09
N THR A 101 -1.32 -12.54 -8.47
CA THR A 101 -2.52 -12.55 -7.66
C THR A 101 -2.52 -13.81 -6.81
N ARG A 102 -3.43 -13.82 -5.83
CA ARG A 102 -3.54 -15.00 -5.00
C ARG A 102 -4.05 -16.16 -5.84
N PRO A 103 -3.56 -17.37 -5.55
CA PRO A 103 -3.94 -18.53 -6.37
C PRO A 103 -5.44 -18.75 -6.50
N ALA A 104 -6.16 -18.44 -5.44
CA ALA A 104 -7.59 -18.69 -5.46
C ALA A 104 -8.33 -17.90 -6.52
N THR A 105 -7.78 -16.78 -6.94
CA THR A 105 -8.47 -15.97 -7.93
C THR A 105 -8.24 -16.42 -9.33
N LYS A 106 -7.37 -17.41 -9.54
CA LYS A 106 -7.08 -17.82 -10.83
C LYS A 106 -8.06 -18.74 -11.37
N GLU A 107 -8.73 -19.25 -10.67
CA GLU A 107 -9.51 -20.14 -11.13
C GLU A 107 -10.34 -19.80 -11.91
N GLN A 108 -10.05 -19.39 -12.30
CA GLN A 108 -10.80 -19.05 -13.11
C GLN A 108 -10.75 -19.17 -13.98
#